data_f926122c37596ca99480ec86f7c7e276
#
_entry.id   f926122c37596ca99480ec86f7c7e276
#
_cell.length_a   1.000
_cell.length_b   1.000
_cell.length_c   1.000
_cell.angle_alpha   90.00
_cell.angle_beta   90.00
_cell.angle_gamma   90.00
#
_symmetry.space_group_name_H-M   'P 1'
#
loop_
_entity.id
_entity.type
_entity.pdbx_description
1 polymer ?
#
loop_
_entity_poly.entity_id
_entity_poly.type
_entity_poly.pdbx_seq_one_letter_code
_entity_poly.pdbx_strand_id
1 'polypeptide(L)'
;MCIRDRLWGVEFFLSHENGVYFSELSPRPHDTGMVTLAGTQNLNEFELHCRAVLGLPIPGIKQERIGASAVILSPIASQERPNYRGMEEVTKEEDTYLRIFGKPTTRVNRRMGVVLCYAPLDSDLDTLRDKAKRIADRVEVY
;
A
#
# COMPACT_ATOMS: atom_id res chain seq x y z
N MET A 1 -13.91 23.56 3.03
CA MET A 1 -12.82 22.66 3.44
C MET A 1 -11.54 23.12 2.77
N CYS A 2 -10.54 23.49 3.54
CA CYS A 2 -9.30 24.04 2.96
C CYS A 2 -8.49 22.91 2.30
N ILE A 3 -8.07 23.09 1.04
CA ILE A 3 -7.25 22.12 0.29
C ILE A 3 -5.88 21.91 0.98
N ARG A 4 -5.46 22.84 1.83
CA ARG A 4 -4.14 22.81 2.48
C ARG A 4 -4.06 21.86 3.68
N ASP A 5 -5.19 21.53 4.28
CA ASP A 5 -5.27 20.76 5.53
C ASP A 5 -5.43 19.26 5.25
N ARG A 6 -4.46 18.66 4.55
CA ARG A 6 -4.48 17.22 4.20
C ARG A 6 -3.12 16.71 3.80
N LEU A 7 -3.00 15.39 3.76
CA LEU A 7 -1.86 14.72 3.18
C LEU A 7 -1.90 14.86 1.66
N TRP A 8 -0.73 14.99 1.05
CA TRP A 8 -0.55 15.03 -0.39
C TRP A 8 0.33 13.86 -0.82
N GLY A 9 -0.19 13.02 -1.73
CA GLY A 9 0.60 12.04 -2.45
C GLY A 9 1.23 12.69 -3.68
N VAL A 10 2.56 12.60 -3.79
CA VAL A 10 3.30 13.14 -4.94
C VAL A 10 4.11 12.02 -5.57
N GLU A 11 3.87 11.76 -6.85
CA GLU A 11 4.59 10.74 -7.61
C GLU A 11 5.58 11.36 -8.59
N PHE A 12 6.75 10.73 -8.69
CA PHE A 12 7.81 11.12 -9.61
C PHE A 12 8.36 9.89 -10.34
N PHE A 13 8.76 10.08 -11.60
CA PHE A 13 9.62 9.14 -12.32
C PHE A 13 11.07 9.53 -12.12
N LEU A 14 11.92 8.56 -11.79
CA LEU A 14 13.35 8.74 -11.71
C LEU A 14 14.00 8.13 -12.96
N SER A 15 14.64 8.94 -13.76
CA SER A 15 15.41 8.51 -14.93
C SER A 15 16.91 8.65 -14.65
N HIS A 16 17.69 7.63 -14.98
CA HIS A 16 19.14 7.69 -14.87
C HIS A 16 19.79 8.75 -15.79
N GLU A 17 19.16 9.01 -16.94
CA GLU A 17 19.71 9.91 -17.96
C GLU A 17 19.21 11.35 -17.81
N ASN A 18 17.96 11.54 -17.43
CA ASN A 18 17.26 12.82 -17.55
C ASN A 18 16.75 13.40 -16.21
N GLY A 19 17.06 12.75 -15.07
CA GLY A 19 16.70 13.23 -13.74
C GLY A 19 15.29 12.87 -13.30
N VAL A 20 14.59 13.81 -12.65
CA VAL A 20 13.29 13.59 -11.98
C VAL A 20 12.17 14.23 -12.78
N TYR A 21 11.13 13.45 -13.09
CA TYR A 21 9.92 13.92 -13.76
C TYR A 21 8.73 13.80 -12.82
N PHE A 22 7.95 14.87 -12.73
CA PHE A 22 6.67 14.85 -12.03
C PHE A 22 5.67 13.95 -12.76
N SER A 23 4.93 13.13 -12.00
CA SER A 23 3.89 12.23 -12.51
C SER A 23 2.51 12.67 -12.06
N GLU A 24 2.24 12.60 -10.75
CA GLU A 24 0.91 12.86 -10.19
C GLU A 24 0.99 13.61 -8.87
N LEU A 25 -0.03 14.44 -8.63
CA LEU A 25 -0.31 15.08 -7.35
C LEU A 25 -1.73 14.76 -6.91
N SER A 26 -1.88 14.11 -5.77
CA SER A 26 -3.18 13.73 -5.20
C SER A 26 -3.37 14.32 -3.81
N PRO A 27 -4.43 15.11 -3.54
CA PRO A 27 -4.69 15.70 -2.22
C PRO A 27 -5.35 14.68 -1.25
N ARG A 28 -4.77 13.51 -1.14
CA ARG A 28 -5.24 12.36 -0.34
C ARG A 28 -4.10 11.38 -0.10
N PRO A 29 -4.26 10.44 0.84
CA PRO A 29 -3.41 9.26 0.91
C PRO A 29 -3.33 8.55 -0.45
N HIS A 30 -2.15 8.10 -0.83
CA HIS A 30 -1.89 7.38 -2.07
C HIS A 30 -1.69 5.90 -1.77
N ASP A 31 -2.05 5.01 -2.70
CA ASP A 31 -1.98 3.57 -2.48
C ASP A 31 -0.54 3.05 -2.28
N THR A 32 0.46 3.76 -2.78
CA THR A 32 1.87 3.46 -2.48
C THR A 32 2.22 3.70 -1.01
N GLY A 33 1.55 4.65 -0.35
CA GLY A 33 1.70 4.94 1.08
C GLY A 33 1.07 3.90 2.00
N MET A 34 0.28 2.95 1.46
CA MET A 34 -0.31 1.86 2.26
C MET A 34 0.74 0.98 2.95
N VAL A 35 1.99 0.97 2.49
CA VAL A 35 3.11 0.31 3.17
C VAL A 35 3.28 0.79 4.62
N THR A 36 2.85 2.02 4.94
CA THR A 36 2.87 2.56 6.30
C THR A 36 1.92 1.83 7.26
N LEU A 37 0.89 1.12 6.74
CA LEU A 37 0.02 0.26 7.54
C LEU A 37 0.73 -0.99 8.10
N ALA A 38 1.92 -1.31 7.60
CA ALA A 38 2.78 -2.37 8.13
C ALA A 38 3.64 -1.91 9.31
N GLY A 39 3.40 -0.72 9.87
CA GLY A 39 4.17 -0.18 10.98
C GLY A 39 5.60 0.21 10.57
N THR A 40 5.79 0.65 9.33
CA THR A 40 7.09 1.13 8.84
C THR A 40 7.48 2.47 9.44
N GLN A 41 6.50 3.18 9.99
CA GLN A 41 6.67 4.43 10.74
C GLN A 41 5.64 4.53 11.88
N ASN A 42 5.91 5.40 12.84
CA ASN A 42 5.10 5.57 14.04
C ASN A 42 3.69 6.14 13.82
N LEU A 43 3.43 6.80 12.69
CA LEU A 43 2.10 7.24 12.24
C LEU A 43 1.91 6.85 10.77
N ASN A 44 0.89 6.07 10.46
CA ASN A 44 0.59 5.70 9.08
C ASN A 44 -0.01 6.87 8.29
N GLU A 45 -0.07 6.74 6.96
CA GLU A 45 -0.57 7.81 6.08
C GLU A 45 -2.02 8.24 6.39
N PHE A 46 -2.88 7.33 6.84
CA PHE A 46 -4.27 7.66 7.17
C PHE A 46 -4.37 8.42 8.48
N GLU A 47 -3.57 8.06 9.49
CA GLU A 47 -3.47 8.82 10.75
C GLU A 47 -2.93 10.22 10.51
N LEU A 48 -1.91 10.36 9.66
CA LEU A 48 -1.37 11.65 9.26
C LEU A 48 -2.43 12.49 8.53
N HIS A 49 -3.19 11.87 7.63
CA HIS A 49 -4.26 12.54 6.90
C HIS A 49 -5.38 13.02 7.84
N CYS A 50 -5.82 12.16 8.77
CA CYS A 50 -6.81 12.52 9.78
C CYS A 50 -6.34 13.69 10.64
N ARG A 51 -5.08 13.65 11.12
CA ARG A 51 -4.50 14.75 11.90
C ARG A 51 -4.46 16.05 11.11
N ALA A 52 -4.03 16.00 9.85
CA ALA A 52 -3.99 17.18 8.99
C ALA A 52 -5.38 17.80 8.77
N VAL A 53 -6.40 16.96 8.49
CA VAL A 53 -7.79 17.42 8.28
C VAL A 53 -8.40 18.03 9.54
N LEU A 54 -8.08 17.47 10.69
CA LEU A 54 -8.60 17.91 12.00
C LEU A 54 -7.77 19.02 12.65
N GLY A 55 -6.66 19.46 12.03
CA GLY A 55 -5.74 20.44 12.61
C GLY A 55 -5.02 19.93 13.85
N LEU A 56 -4.86 18.61 14.01
CA LEU A 56 -4.18 18.02 15.16
C LEU A 56 -2.66 18.08 14.99
N PRO A 57 -1.92 18.21 16.10
CA PRO A 57 -0.46 18.19 16.05
C PRO A 57 0.09 16.91 15.44
N ILE A 58 1.10 17.04 14.58
CA ILE A 58 1.88 15.92 14.05
C ILE A 58 3.24 15.96 14.77
N PRO A 59 3.49 15.04 15.71
CA PRO A 59 4.81 14.90 16.35
C PRO A 59 5.84 14.41 15.32
N GLY A 60 7.07 14.28 15.71
CA GLY A 60 8.12 13.78 14.81
C GLY A 60 7.76 12.43 14.17
N ILE A 61 8.03 12.29 12.88
CA ILE A 61 7.89 11.05 12.15
C ILE A 61 9.19 10.25 12.26
N LYS A 62 9.06 8.98 12.66
CA LYS A 62 10.20 8.07 12.81
C LYS A 62 9.94 6.84 11.95
N GLN A 63 10.93 6.47 11.16
CA GLN A 63 10.94 5.18 10.49
C GLN A 63 11.31 4.10 11.53
N GLU A 64 10.52 3.05 11.63
CA GLU A 64 10.69 1.97 12.59
C GLU A 64 11.12 0.66 11.93
N ARG A 65 10.72 0.46 10.66
CA ARG A 65 10.98 -0.76 9.89
C ARG A 65 11.09 -0.42 8.41
N ILE A 66 11.66 -1.34 7.62
CA ILE A 66 11.46 -1.33 6.17
C ILE A 66 10.16 -2.05 5.84
N GLY A 67 9.56 -1.73 4.69
CA GLY A 67 8.33 -2.38 4.23
C GLY A 67 8.27 -2.52 2.73
N ALA A 68 7.51 -3.52 2.29
CA ALA A 68 7.18 -3.74 0.89
C ALA A 68 5.68 -3.98 0.74
N SER A 69 5.11 -3.52 -0.36
CA SER A 69 3.71 -3.77 -0.71
C SER A 69 3.62 -4.45 -2.07
N ALA A 70 2.70 -5.41 -2.20
CA ALA A 70 2.39 -6.06 -3.46
C ALA A 70 0.88 -6.09 -3.68
N VAL A 71 0.43 -5.61 -4.84
CA VAL A 71 -0.98 -5.47 -5.18
C VAL A 71 -1.56 -6.81 -5.63
N ILE A 72 -2.78 -7.11 -5.18
CA ILE A 72 -3.58 -8.22 -5.65
C ILE A 72 -4.48 -7.71 -6.77
N LEU A 73 -4.28 -8.22 -7.99
CA LEU A 73 -5.02 -7.83 -9.18
C LEU A 73 -6.08 -8.87 -9.52
N SER A 74 -7.23 -8.41 -10.02
CA SER A 74 -8.24 -9.33 -10.58
C SER A 74 -7.83 -9.76 -11.99
N PRO A 75 -7.84 -11.07 -12.28
CA PRO A 75 -7.64 -11.57 -13.65
C PRO A 75 -8.91 -11.54 -14.49
N ILE A 76 -10.08 -11.30 -13.89
CA ILE A 76 -11.40 -11.39 -14.53
C ILE A 76 -12.18 -10.08 -14.45
N ALA A 77 -13.18 -9.96 -15.31
CA ALA A 77 -14.20 -8.92 -15.25
C ALA A 77 -15.55 -9.55 -14.89
N SER A 78 -16.19 -9.09 -13.83
CA SER A 78 -17.51 -9.54 -13.37
C SER A 78 -18.28 -8.40 -12.70
N GLN A 79 -19.59 -8.41 -12.89
CA GLN A 79 -20.53 -7.54 -12.15
C GLN A 79 -20.98 -8.16 -10.83
N GLU A 80 -20.64 -9.42 -10.60
CA GLU A 80 -20.91 -10.12 -9.36
C GLU A 80 -19.87 -9.76 -8.29
N ARG A 81 -20.24 -10.00 -7.03
CA ARG A 81 -19.34 -9.79 -5.90
C ARG A 81 -18.16 -10.75 -5.99
N PRO A 82 -16.92 -10.25 -5.90
CA PRO A 82 -15.73 -11.09 -5.99
C PRO A 82 -15.61 -12.03 -4.79
N ASN A 83 -15.09 -13.20 -5.05
CA ASN A 83 -14.62 -14.15 -4.06
C ASN A 83 -13.09 -14.21 -4.05
N TYR A 84 -12.55 -14.72 -2.96
CA TYR A 84 -11.09 -14.79 -2.75
C TYR A 84 -10.70 -16.18 -2.27
N ARG A 85 -9.60 -16.69 -2.78
CA ARG A 85 -8.97 -17.95 -2.38
C ARG A 85 -7.51 -17.69 -2.00
N GLY A 86 -6.92 -18.55 -1.17
CA GLY A 86 -5.51 -18.44 -0.74
C GLY A 86 -5.27 -17.48 0.43
N MET A 87 -6.29 -16.76 0.92
CA MET A 87 -6.14 -15.83 2.06
C MET A 87 -5.66 -16.52 3.34
N GLU A 88 -6.10 -17.76 3.58
CA GLU A 88 -5.69 -18.54 4.75
C GLU A 88 -4.18 -18.78 4.75
N GLU A 89 -3.60 -19.13 3.61
CA GLU A 89 -2.17 -19.35 3.47
C GLU A 89 -1.36 -18.07 3.65
N VAL A 90 -1.87 -16.96 3.14
CA VAL A 90 -1.23 -15.64 3.31
C VAL A 90 -1.23 -15.20 4.76
N THR A 91 -2.30 -15.49 5.51
CA THR A 91 -2.40 -15.08 6.92
C THR A 91 -1.55 -15.92 7.87
N LYS A 92 -0.97 -17.03 7.41
CA LYS A 92 0.03 -17.81 8.15
C LYS A 92 1.45 -17.24 8.03
N GLU A 93 1.68 -16.36 7.04
CA GLU A 93 3.02 -15.78 6.82
C GLU A 93 3.35 -14.73 7.89
N GLU A 94 4.48 -14.90 8.56
CA GLU A 94 4.98 -13.97 9.57
C GLU A 94 5.34 -12.62 8.93
N ASP A 95 5.28 -11.54 9.70
CA ASP A 95 5.64 -10.18 9.29
C ASP A 95 4.87 -9.70 8.05
N THR A 96 3.61 -10.14 7.95
CA THR A 96 2.77 -9.92 6.77
C THR A 96 1.36 -9.50 7.17
N TYR A 97 0.81 -8.53 6.43
CA TYR A 97 -0.60 -8.13 6.53
C TYR A 97 -1.28 -8.25 5.18
N LEU A 98 -2.54 -8.70 5.19
CA LEU A 98 -3.42 -8.72 4.04
C LEU A 98 -4.51 -7.66 4.21
N ARG A 99 -4.76 -6.88 3.15
CA ARG A 99 -5.86 -5.92 3.08
C ARG A 99 -6.66 -6.16 1.81
N ILE A 100 -7.95 -6.47 1.96
CA ILE A 100 -8.90 -6.60 0.86
C ILE A 100 -9.69 -5.29 0.75
N PHE A 101 -9.81 -4.74 -0.45
CA PHE A 101 -10.41 -3.42 -0.68
C PHE A 101 -11.94 -3.42 -0.70
N GLY A 102 -12.59 -4.58 -0.63
CA GLY A 102 -14.04 -4.70 -0.54
C GLY A 102 -14.80 -4.15 -1.76
N LYS A 103 -14.19 -4.14 -2.94
CA LYS A 103 -14.81 -3.65 -4.18
C LYS A 103 -15.97 -4.56 -4.60
N PRO A 104 -17.12 -4.00 -5.02
CA PRO A 104 -18.33 -4.80 -5.29
C PRO A 104 -18.26 -5.60 -6.61
N THR A 105 -17.39 -5.20 -7.54
CA THR A 105 -17.27 -5.80 -8.88
C THR A 105 -15.80 -5.96 -9.23
N THR A 106 -15.50 -6.74 -10.27
CA THR A 106 -14.14 -6.88 -10.81
C THR A 106 -14.02 -6.37 -12.24
N ARG A 107 -12.81 -6.08 -12.65
CA ARG A 107 -12.36 -5.92 -14.04
C ARG A 107 -10.91 -6.36 -14.12
N VAL A 108 -10.47 -6.77 -15.29
CA VAL A 108 -9.08 -7.18 -15.50
C VAL A 108 -8.12 -6.08 -15.01
N ASN A 109 -7.11 -6.46 -14.25
CA ASN A 109 -6.12 -5.60 -13.61
C ASN A 109 -6.68 -4.61 -12.56
N ARG A 110 -7.95 -4.80 -12.12
CA ARG A 110 -8.44 -4.00 -10.99
C ARG A 110 -7.71 -4.40 -9.71
N ARG A 111 -7.23 -3.40 -8.97
CA ARG A 111 -6.61 -3.59 -7.66
C ARG A 111 -7.69 -4.00 -6.65
N MET A 112 -7.60 -5.22 -6.12
CA MET A 112 -8.60 -5.84 -5.24
C MET A 112 -8.13 -5.93 -3.79
N GLY A 113 -6.83 -5.85 -3.57
CA GLY A 113 -6.21 -5.92 -2.26
C GLY A 113 -4.72 -5.63 -2.34
N VAL A 114 -4.06 -5.72 -1.20
CA VAL A 114 -2.62 -5.55 -1.06
C VAL A 114 -2.08 -6.47 0.03
N VAL A 115 -0.94 -7.06 -0.22
CA VAL A 115 -0.08 -7.69 0.78
C VAL A 115 0.98 -6.68 1.20
N LEU A 116 1.18 -6.55 2.51
CA LEU A 116 2.16 -5.67 3.12
C LEU A 116 3.12 -6.52 3.95
N CYS A 117 4.40 -6.49 3.62
CA CYS A 117 5.44 -7.15 4.41
C CYS A 117 6.34 -6.11 5.07
N TYR A 118 6.91 -6.46 6.22
CA TYR A 118 7.87 -5.61 6.92
C TYR A 118 9.05 -6.42 7.44
N ALA A 119 10.13 -5.74 7.75
CA ALA A 119 11.34 -6.32 8.34
C ALA A 119 12.13 -5.25 9.12
N PRO A 120 13.09 -5.62 9.97
CA PRO A 120 14.03 -4.69 10.60
C PRO A 120 14.71 -3.76 9.59
N LEU A 121 15.15 -2.58 10.05
CA LEU A 121 15.72 -1.53 9.20
C LEU A 121 16.99 -1.95 8.42
N ASP A 122 17.73 -2.89 8.94
CA ASP A 122 18.97 -3.42 8.37
C ASP A 122 18.77 -4.60 7.42
N SER A 123 17.52 -4.99 7.16
CA SER A 123 17.17 -6.10 6.27
C SER A 123 17.30 -5.72 4.79
N ASP A 124 17.46 -6.74 3.94
CA ASP A 124 17.51 -6.55 2.49
C ASP A 124 16.12 -6.25 1.90
N LEU A 125 16.00 -5.08 1.28
CA LEU A 125 14.73 -4.59 0.73
C LEU A 125 14.27 -5.39 -0.50
N ASP A 126 15.18 -5.87 -1.33
CA ASP A 126 14.82 -6.63 -2.54
C ASP A 126 14.26 -8.00 -2.17
N THR A 127 14.86 -8.67 -1.21
CA THR A 127 14.32 -9.91 -0.62
C THR A 127 12.90 -9.69 -0.05
N LEU A 128 12.68 -8.58 0.65
CA LEU A 128 11.35 -8.25 1.20
C LEU A 128 10.32 -7.98 0.11
N ARG A 129 10.70 -7.29 -0.96
CA ARG A 129 9.83 -7.04 -2.13
C ARG A 129 9.44 -8.34 -2.83
N ASP A 130 10.38 -9.26 -3.00
CA ASP A 130 10.11 -10.57 -3.60
C ASP A 130 9.23 -11.43 -2.69
N LYS A 131 9.42 -11.38 -1.38
CA LYS A 131 8.50 -11.98 -0.40
C LYS A 131 7.07 -11.47 -0.60
N ALA A 132 6.89 -10.16 -0.64
CA ALA A 132 5.56 -9.54 -0.77
C ALA A 132 4.87 -9.97 -2.09
N LYS A 133 5.58 -9.97 -3.21
CA LYS A 133 5.05 -10.42 -4.51
C LYS A 133 4.64 -11.89 -4.46
N ARG A 134 5.53 -12.77 -4.03
CA ARG A 134 5.28 -14.22 -3.92
C ARG A 134 4.05 -14.54 -3.05
N ILE A 135 3.84 -13.76 -1.99
CA ILE A 135 2.68 -13.93 -1.10
C ILE A 135 1.41 -13.39 -1.79
N ALA A 136 1.47 -12.23 -2.45
CA ALA A 136 0.32 -11.66 -3.16
C ALA A 136 -0.17 -12.57 -4.30
N ASP A 137 0.73 -13.25 -5.00
CA ASP A 137 0.43 -14.18 -6.10
C ASP A 137 -0.35 -15.43 -5.63
N ARG A 138 -0.41 -15.70 -4.32
CA ARG A 138 -1.21 -16.80 -3.76
C ARG A 138 -2.69 -16.43 -3.57
N VAL A 139 -3.03 -15.15 -3.66
CA VAL A 139 -4.42 -14.70 -3.52
C VAL A 139 -5.08 -14.65 -4.89
N GLU A 140 -6.00 -15.55 -5.11
CA GLU A 140 -6.81 -15.60 -6.32
C GLU A 140 -8.11 -14.82 -6.13
N VAL A 141 -8.48 -14.04 -7.14
CA VAL A 141 -9.76 -13.31 -7.23
C VAL A 141 -10.62 -13.97 -8.31
N TYR A 142 -11.85 -14.39 -7.96
CA TYR A 142 -12.75 -15.09 -8.88
C TYR A 142 -14.22 -14.74 -8.66
#